data_1ad895187b28a405455a27b80aaf4a64
#
_entry.id   1ad895187b28a405455a27b80aaf4a64
#
_cell.length_a   1.000
_cell.length_b   1.000
_cell.length_c   1.000
_cell.angle_alpha   90.00
_cell.angle_beta   90.00
_cell.angle_gamma   90.00
#
_symmetry.space_group_name_H-M   'P 1'
#
loop_
_entity.id
_entity.type
_entity.pdbx_description
1 polymer ?
#
loop_
_entity_poly.entity_id
_entity_poly.type
_entity_poly.pdbx_seq_one_letter_code
_entity_poly.pdbx_strand_id
1 'polypeptide(L)'
;MRKDYEIILKLIPENSKVLDIGCSDGELISYLENKGVSAQGVELNQEKVIKCLEKGLDVIHGDINLIVEDFPFNQFDYCLLTQTIQAVQKPYQLLNTLKKVSKNIIVSFNNSARLSKISNFLLSGSFDSLLKKADSCLLYTSDAADDLLC
;
A
#
# COMPACT_ATOMS: atom_id res chain seq x y z
N MET A 1 -13.82 7.56 3.43
CA MET A 1 -12.61 6.70 3.60
C MET A 1 -12.70 5.49 2.67
N ARG A 2 -11.60 5.07 2.07
CA ARG A 2 -11.52 3.86 1.22
C ARG A 2 -11.71 2.61 2.08
N LYS A 3 -12.36 1.57 1.52
CA LYS A 3 -12.63 0.31 2.26
C LYS A 3 -11.36 -0.43 2.69
N ASP A 4 -10.31 -0.41 1.86
CA ASP A 4 -9.02 -1.01 2.19
C ASP A 4 -8.36 -0.30 3.39
N TYR A 5 -8.48 1.02 3.49
CA TYR A 5 -8.00 1.77 4.66
C TYR A 5 -8.68 1.34 5.96
N GLU A 6 -10.02 1.14 5.92
CA GLU A 6 -10.76 0.67 7.11
C GLU A 6 -10.25 -0.69 7.61
N ILE A 7 -9.91 -1.60 6.68
CA ILE A 7 -9.38 -2.92 7.03
C ILE A 7 -7.95 -2.77 7.55
N ILE A 8 -7.09 -2.01 6.87
CA ILE A 8 -5.69 -1.76 7.29
C ILE A 8 -5.65 -1.18 8.69
N LEU A 9 -6.50 -0.18 8.97
CA LEU A 9 -6.57 0.44 10.31
C LEU A 9 -7.00 -0.54 11.40
N LYS A 10 -7.80 -1.57 11.08
CA LYS A 10 -8.16 -2.62 12.05
C LYS A 10 -7.03 -3.62 12.29
N LEU A 11 -6.23 -3.90 11.25
CA LEU A 11 -5.13 -4.87 11.31
C LEU A 11 -3.90 -4.34 12.06
N ILE A 12 -3.62 -3.03 11.97
CA ILE A 12 -2.41 -2.43 12.55
C ILE A 12 -2.68 -1.98 13.99
N PRO A 13 -2.00 -2.55 15.00
CA PRO A 13 -2.12 -2.11 16.39
C PRO A 13 -1.57 -0.69 16.62
N GLU A 14 -2.06 -0.03 17.66
CA GLU A 14 -1.45 1.21 18.17
C GLU A 14 0.02 1.00 18.54
N ASN A 15 0.82 2.06 18.50
CA ASN A 15 2.26 2.06 18.75
C ASN A 15 3.10 1.22 17.76
N SER A 16 2.51 0.74 16.66
CA SER A 16 3.26 0.10 15.58
C SER A 16 4.07 1.13 14.79
N LYS A 17 5.16 0.67 14.14
CA LYS A 17 5.93 1.43 13.16
C LYS A 17 5.56 0.95 11.76
N VAL A 18 5.14 1.86 10.90
CA VAL A 18 4.58 1.56 9.57
C VAL A 18 5.35 2.30 8.48
N LEU A 19 5.67 1.61 7.38
CA LEU A 19 6.14 2.21 6.13
C LEU A 19 5.05 2.08 5.07
N ASP A 20 4.53 3.22 4.57
CA ASP A 20 3.54 3.26 3.48
C ASP A 20 4.22 3.60 2.15
N ILE A 21 4.27 2.62 1.24
CA ILE A 21 4.96 2.72 -0.04
C ILE A 21 3.98 3.17 -1.12
N GLY A 22 4.29 4.33 -1.75
CA GLY A 22 3.38 5.00 -2.67
C GLY A 22 2.26 5.70 -1.90
N CYS A 23 2.61 6.41 -0.84
CA CYS A 23 1.66 6.99 0.11
C CYS A 23 0.78 8.11 -0.47
N SER A 24 1.00 8.50 -1.72
CA SER A 24 0.24 9.55 -2.42
C SER A 24 0.25 10.87 -1.64
N ASP A 25 -0.90 11.45 -1.35
CA ASP A 25 -1.05 12.70 -0.57
C ASP A 25 -1.13 12.46 0.95
N GLY A 26 -0.76 11.27 1.43
CA GLY A 26 -0.62 10.92 2.83
C GLY A 26 -1.92 10.68 3.59
N GLU A 27 -3.05 10.41 2.89
CA GLU A 27 -4.34 10.20 3.57
C GLU A 27 -4.28 9.04 4.56
N LEU A 28 -3.71 7.89 4.17
CA LEU A 28 -3.59 6.71 5.04
C LEU A 28 -2.65 6.98 6.22
N ILE A 29 -1.53 7.66 5.98
CA ILE A 29 -0.58 8.06 7.03
C ILE A 29 -1.30 8.90 8.09
N SER A 30 -2.08 9.90 7.67
CA SER A 30 -2.85 10.74 8.60
C SER A 30 -3.82 9.92 9.46
N TYR A 31 -4.49 8.91 8.89
CA TYR A 31 -5.36 8.03 9.68
C TYR A 31 -4.58 7.16 10.67
N LEU A 32 -3.41 6.65 10.26
CA LEU A 32 -2.54 5.84 11.11
C LEU A 32 -2.00 6.66 12.29
N GLU A 33 -1.51 7.87 12.04
CA GLU A 33 -1.01 8.77 13.10
C GLU A 33 -2.12 9.15 14.09
N ASN A 34 -3.33 9.45 13.61
CA ASN A 34 -4.49 9.72 14.47
C ASN A 34 -4.87 8.51 15.35
N LYS A 35 -4.48 7.32 14.96
CA LYS A 35 -4.64 6.07 15.73
C LYS A 35 -3.47 5.82 16.70
N GLY A 36 -2.44 6.65 16.74
CA GLY A 36 -1.24 6.43 17.57
C GLY A 36 -0.22 5.48 16.97
N VAL A 37 -0.21 5.34 15.64
CA VAL A 37 0.77 4.58 14.87
C VAL A 37 1.85 5.53 14.35
N SER A 38 3.13 5.18 14.48
CA SER A 38 4.22 5.94 13.87
C SER A 38 4.35 5.54 12.40
N ALA A 39 3.94 6.41 11.49
CA ALA A 39 3.91 6.10 10.06
C ALA A 39 4.88 6.98 9.27
N GLN A 40 5.65 6.37 8.37
CA GLN A 40 6.52 7.03 7.40
C GLN A 40 6.09 6.65 5.99
N GLY A 41 6.09 7.62 5.06
CA GLY A 41 5.73 7.39 3.66
C GLY A 41 6.94 7.38 2.73
N VAL A 42 6.79 6.71 1.59
CA VAL A 42 7.65 6.88 0.41
C VAL A 42 6.78 7.21 -0.78
N GLU A 43 7.10 8.29 -1.49
CA GLU A 43 6.34 8.72 -2.67
C GLU A 43 7.30 9.22 -3.75
N LEU A 44 7.04 8.79 -5.00
CA LEU A 44 7.84 9.16 -6.17
C LEU A 44 7.48 10.55 -6.71
N ASN A 45 6.21 10.94 -6.60
CA ASN A 45 5.73 12.21 -7.12
C ASN A 45 6.01 13.36 -6.16
N GLN A 46 6.88 14.29 -6.58
CA GLN A 46 7.31 15.43 -5.76
C GLN A 46 6.15 16.32 -5.30
N GLU A 47 5.14 16.56 -6.13
CA GLU A 47 3.99 17.41 -5.77
C GLU A 47 3.18 16.78 -4.62
N LYS A 48 3.05 15.44 -4.62
CA LYS A 48 2.39 14.70 -3.55
C LYS A 48 3.20 14.72 -2.26
N VAL A 49 4.53 14.59 -2.36
CA VAL A 49 5.44 14.72 -1.21
C VAL A 49 5.28 16.09 -0.56
N ILE A 50 5.24 17.18 -1.35
CA ILE A 50 5.02 18.52 -0.83
C ILE A 50 3.70 18.61 -0.04
N LYS A 51 2.61 18.06 -0.57
CA LYS A 51 1.31 18.02 0.12
C LYS A 51 1.36 17.25 1.44
N CYS A 52 2.15 16.17 1.50
CA CYS A 52 2.36 15.43 2.74
C CYS A 52 3.12 16.27 3.78
N LEU A 53 4.20 16.94 3.35
CA LEU A 53 5.01 17.80 4.22
C LEU A 53 4.22 19.00 4.73
N GLU A 54 3.35 19.61 3.91
CA GLU A 54 2.43 20.67 4.33
C GLU A 54 1.47 20.22 5.43
N LYS A 55 1.13 18.93 5.48
CA LYS A 55 0.32 18.30 6.55
C LYS A 55 1.15 17.90 7.77
N GLY A 56 2.48 18.08 7.74
CA GLY A 56 3.40 17.66 8.80
C GLY A 56 3.70 16.17 8.84
N LEU A 57 3.42 15.43 7.75
CA LEU A 57 3.64 13.99 7.67
C LEU A 57 5.10 13.67 7.34
N ASP A 58 5.62 12.57 7.89
CA ASP A 58 6.98 12.07 7.60
C ASP A 58 6.98 11.28 6.28
N VAL A 59 7.51 11.88 5.21
CA VAL A 59 7.53 11.29 3.87
C VAL A 59 8.88 11.50 3.18
N ILE A 60 9.41 10.42 2.62
CA ILE A 60 10.63 10.40 1.80
C ILE A 60 10.24 10.52 0.32
N HIS A 61 10.84 11.49 -0.38
CA HIS A 61 10.75 11.56 -1.84
C HIS A 61 11.74 10.59 -2.47
N GLY A 62 11.26 9.59 -3.19
CA GLY A 62 12.14 8.64 -3.88
C GLY A 62 11.42 7.49 -4.56
N ASP A 63 12.18 6.81 -5.42
CA ASP A 63 11.74 5.53 -6.01
C ASP A 63 12.04 4.41 -5.03
N ILE A 64 11.00 3.74 -4.57
CA ILE A 64 11.15 2.61 -3.63
C ILE A 64 12.05 1.50 -4.18
N ASN A 65 12.08 1.28 -5.49
CA ASN A 65 12.94 0.27 -6.08
C ASN A 65 14.45 0.58 -5.90
N LEU A 66 14.79 1.84 -5.66
CA LEU A 66 16.17 2.29 -5.46
C LEU A 66 16.52 2.41 -3.98
N ILE A 67 15.60 2.94 -3.17
CA ILE A 67 15.88 3.29 -1.76
C ILE A 67 15.53 2.20 -0.75
N VAL A 68 14.82 1.14 -1.17
CA VAL A 68 14.37 0.09 -0.25
C VAL A 68 15.53 -0.64 0.45
N GLU A 69 16.67 -0.75 -0.20
CA GLU A 69 17.86 -1.41 0.36
C GLU A 69 18.59 -0.55 1.41
N ASP A 70 18.31 0.76 1.46
CA ASP A 70 18.90 1.69 2.43
C ASP A 70 18.18 1.63 3.79
N PHE A 71 16.98 1.01 3.85
CA PHE A 71 16.27 0.85 5.12
C PHE A 71 16.91 -0.23 5.99
N PRO A 72 17.09 0.04 7.29
CA PRO A 72 17.59 -0.96 8.24
C PRO A 72 16.68 -2.19 8.33
N PHE A 73 17.28 -3.35 8.62
CA PHE A 73 16.53 -4.58 8.85
C PHE A 73 15.58 -4.46 10.04
N ASN A 74 14.36 -4.97 9.89
CA ASN A 74 13.32 -5.00 10.92
C ASN A 74 13.00 -3.61 11.51
N GLN A 75 13.16 -2.55 10.73
CA GLN A 75 12.86 -1.19 11.18
C GLN A 75 11.37 -0.96 11.42
N PHE A 76 10.53 -1.62 10.64
CA PHE A 76 9.08 -1.45 10.69
C PHE A 76 8.37 -2.73 11.16
N ASP A 77 7.23 -2.55 11.81
CA ASP A 77 6.33 -3.66 12.14
C ASP A 77 5.48 -4.05 10.93
N TYR A 78 5.11 -3.05 10.08
CA TYR A 78 4.33 -3.24 8.87
C TYR A 78 4.87 -2.42 7.70
N CYS A 79 4.90 -3.02 6.50
CA CYS A 79 5.02 -2.31 5.23
C CYS A 79 3.70 -2.42 4.47
N LEU A 80 3.23 -1.29 3.94
CA LEU A 80 1.99 -1.19 3.18
C LEU A 80 2.30 -0.88 1.72
N LEU A 81 1.59 -1.56 0.80
CA LEU A 81 1.59 -1.25 -0.63
C LEU A 81 0.12 -1.10 -1.08
N THR A 82 -0.45 0.07 -0.82
CA THR A 82 -1.87 0.32 -1.11
C THR A 82 -2.08 0.74 -2.55
N GLN A 83 -2.49 -0.24 -3.41
CA GLN A 83 -2.67 -0.07 -4.86
C GLN A 83 -1.38 0.36 -5.61
N THR A 84 -0.22 0.14 -5.01
CA THR A 84 1.09 0.55 -5.53
C THR A 84 1.78 -0.59 -6.27
N ILE A 85 1.55 -1.85 -5.85
CA ILE A 85 2.26 -3.03 -6.39
C ILE A 85 2.14 -3.17 -7.91
N GLN A 86 1.04 -2.69 -8.49
CA GLN A 86 0.78 -2.76 -9.94
C GLN A 86 1.66 -1.77 -10.75
N ALA A 87 2.19 -0.74 -10.11
CA ALA A 87 3.09 0.24 -10.72
C ALA A 87 4.57 -0.11 -10.54
N VAL A 88 4.88 -1.13 -9.73
CA VAL A 88 6.25 -1.56 -9.45
C VAL A 88 6.78 -2.41 -10.61
N GLN A 89 7.98 -2.10 -11.09
CA GLN A 89 8.60 -2.82 -12.22
C GLN A 89 9.00 -4.25 -11.87
N LYS A 90 9.46 -4.48 -10.63
CA LYS A 90 9.96 -5.79 -10.15
C LYS A 90 9.31 -6.14 -8.80
N PRO A 91 7.98 -6.44 -8.79
CA PRO A 91 7.23 -6.60 -7.55
C PRO A 91 7.78 -7.72 -6.66
N TYR A 92 8.24 -8.82 -7.25
CA TYR A 92 8.79 -9.96 -6.51
C TYR A 92 10.09 -9.60 -5.76
N GLN A 93 10.98 -8.85 -6.42
CA GLN A 93 12.22 -8.39 -5.79
C GLN A 93 11.93 -7.42 -4.65
N LEU A 94 11.04 -6.46 -4.89
CA LEU A 94 10.61 -5.52 -3.86
C LEU A 94 10.04 -6.23 -2.63
N LEU A 95 9.10 -7.15 -2.81
CA LEU A 95 8.51 -7.90 -1.69
C LEU A 95 9.55 -8.70 -0.90
N ASN A 96 10.52 -9.31 -1.58
CA ASN A 96 11.61 -10.03 -0.90
C ASN A 96 12.52 -9.10 -0.08
N THR A 97 12.77 -7.88 -0.56
CA THR A 97 13.55 -6.89 0.21
C THR A 97 12.72 -6.35 1.37
N LEU A 98 11.43 -6.08 1.16
CA LEU A 98 10.53 -5.59 2.22
C LEU A 98 10.37 -6.60 3.38
N LYS A 99 10.45 -7.91 3.13
CA LYS A 99 10.51 -8.95 4.17
C LYS A 99 11.72 -8.81 5.12
N LYS A 100 12.78 -8.13 4.68
CA LYS A 100 13.94 -7.85 5.54
C LYS A 100 13.75 -6.55 6.33
N VAL A 101 12.98 -5.62 5.78
CA VAL A 101 12.75 -4.27 6.34
C VAL A 101 11.62 -4.28 7.37
N SER A 102 10.63 -5.16 7.21
CA SER A 102 9.45 -5.23 8.08
C SER A 102 9.07 -6.66 8.47
N LYS A 103 8.39 -6.79 9.62
CA LYS A 103 7.87 -8.07 10.10
C LYS A 103 6.65 -8.55 9.30
N ASN A 104 5.81 -7.61 8.83
CA ASN A 104 4.57 -7.89 8.14
C ASN A 104 4.45 -7.01 6.89
N ILE A 105 3.84 -7.55 5.83
CA ILE A 105 3.56 -6.81 4.60
C ILE A 105 2.07 -6.90 4.30
N ILE A 106 1.43 -5.75 4.06
CA ILE A 106 0.04 -5.65 3.64
C ILE A 106 0.02 -5.08 2.22
N VAL A 107 -0.54 -5.84 1.29
CA VAL A 107 -0.68 -5.41 -0.11
C VAL A 107 -2.16 -5.28 -0.44
N SER A 108 -2.59 -4.12 -0.91
CA SER A 108 -3.90 -3.96 -1.52
C SER A 108 -3.76 -3.72 -3.03
N PHE A 109 -4.64 -4.32 -3.79
CA PHE A 109 -4.69 -4.15 -5.25
C PHE A 109 -6.13 -4.14 -5.76
N ASN A 110 -6.32 -3.58 -6.93
CA ASN A 110 -7.63 -3.52 -7.55
C ASN A 110 -8.07 -4.91 -7.99
N ASN A 111 -9.17 -5.40 -7.41
CA ASN A 111 -9.75 -6.68 -7.83
C ASN A 111 -10.45 -6.54 -9.20
N SER A 112 -9.72 -6.87 -10.27
CA SER A 112 -10.24 -6.85 -11.66
C SER A 112 -11.12 -8.05 -11.99
N ALA A 113 -11.13 -9.09 -11.15
CA ALA A 113 -11.81 -10.37 -11.39
C ALA A 113 -13.26 -10.40 -10.89
N ARG A 114 -13.82 -9.30 -10.39
CA ARG A 114 -15.20 -9.27 -9.92
C ARG A 114 -16.18 -9.61 -11.07
N LEU A 115 -17.10 -10.52 -10.82
CA LEU A 115 -18.06 -11.03 -11.82
C LEU A 115 -18.81 -9.92 -12.58
N SER A 116 -19.19 -8.81 -11.92
CA SER A 116 -19.82 -7.65 -12.57
C SER A 116 -18.93 -6.94 -13.61
N LYS A 117 -17.61 -7.04 -13.48
CA LYS A 117 -16.67 -6.47 -14.44
C LYS A 117 -16.39 -7.42 -15.59
N ILE A 118 -16.33 -8.72 -15.31
CA ILE A 118 -16.23 -9.77 -16.33
C ILE A 118 -17.48 -9.72 -17.23
N SER A 119 -18.69 -9.57 -16.66
CA SER A 119 -19.91 -9.42 -17.45
C SER A 119 -19.93 -8.17 -18.32
N ASN A 120 -19.46 -7.03 -17.78
CA ASN A 120 -19.36 -5.79 -18.54
C ASN A 120 -18.30 -5.87 -19.65
N PHE A 121 -17.16 -6.53 -19.40
CA PHE A 121 -16.16 -6.81 -20.43
C PHE A 121 -16.71 -7.69 -21.56
N LEU A 122 -17.43 -8.76 -21.22
CA LEU A 122 -18.05 -9.64 -22.20
C LEU A 122 -19.14 -8.94 -23.05
N LEU A 123 -19.82 -7.94 -22.46
CA LEU A 123 -20.87 -7.19 -23.13
C LEU A 123 -20.34 -5.98 -23.92
N SER A 124 -19.30 -5.30 -23.46
CA SER A 124 -18.78 -4.06 -24.06
C SER A 124 -17.50 -4.23 -24.87
N GLY A 125 -16.76 -5.34 -24.69
CA GLY A 125 -15.47 -5.58 -25.36
C GLY A 125 -14.34 -4.62 -24.93
N SER A 126 -14.58 -3.75 -23.93
CA SER A 126 -13.67 -2.68 -23.55
C SER A 126 -12.94 -2.99 -22.23
N PHE A 127 -11.60 -3.00 -22.29
CA PHE A 127 -10.72 -3.21 -21.13
C PHE A 127 -10.74 -2.01 -20.16
N ASP A 128 -11.03 -0.80 -20.64
CA ASP A 128 -11.10 0.42 -19.83
C ASP A 128 -12.20 0.39 -18.76
N SER A 129 -13.27 -0.35 -19.00
CA SER A 129 -14.35 -0.53 -18.02
C SER A 129 -13.94 -1.39 -16.83
N LEU A 130 -12.93 -2.27 -17.02
CA LEU A 130 -12.36 -3.11 -15.95
C LEU A 130 -11.56 -2.29 -14.94
N LEU A 131 -10.93 -1.20 -15.37
CA LEU A 131 -9.99 -0.43 -14.54
C LEU A 131 -10.68 0.68 -13.72
N LYS A 132 -11.86 1.17 -14.15
CA LYS A 132 -12.49 2.39 -13.60
C LYS A 132 -13.25 2.26 -12.28
N LYS A 133 -13.56 1.07 -11.78
CA LYS A 133 -14.26 0.88 -10.49
C LYS A 133 -13.89 -0.46 -9.83
N ALA A 134 -12.67 -0.56 -9.33
CA ALA A 134 -12.23 -1.77 -8.63
C ALA A 134 -12.48 -1.65 -7.13
N ASP A 135 -13.16 -2.63 -6.54
CA ASP A 135 -13.05 -2.88 -5.10
C ASP A 135 -11.65 -3.44 -4.83
N SER A 136 -11.03 -3.00 -3.77
CA SER A 136 -9.68 -3.41 -3.40
C SER A 136 -9.69 -4.83 -2.85
N CYS A 137 -8.74 -5.64 -3.29
CA CYS A 137 -8.38 -6.90 -2.64
C CYS A 137 -7.16 -6.66 -1.75
N LEU A 138 -7.11 -7.32 -0.60
CA LEU A 138 -6.08 -7.14 0.40
C LEU A 138 -5.40 -8.48 0.66
N LEU A 139 -4.08 -8.53 0.44
CA LEU A 139 -3.23 -9.64 0.81
C LEU A 139 -2.43 -9.22 2.04
N TYR A 140 -2.57 -9.96 3.12
CA TYR A 140 -1.76 -9.84 4.32
C TYR A 140 -0.79 -11.01 4.37
N THR A 141 0.51 -10.73 4.53
CA THR A 141 1.52 -11.77 4.73
C THR A 141 2.22 -11.55 6.07
N SER A 142 2.17 -12.56 6.93
CA SER A 142 3.03 -12.69 8.10
C SER A 142 3.91 -13.93 7.93
N ASP A 143 4.97 -14.08 8.73
CA ASP A 143 5.86 -15.27 8.68
C ASP A 143 5.13 -16.61 8.87
N ALA A 144 3.84 -16.61 9.24
CA ALA A 144 3.07 -17.79 9.59
C ALA A 144 1.90 -18.14 8.65
N ALA A 145 1.35 -17.22 7.84
CA ALA A 145 0.24 -17.51 6.92
C ALA A 145 0.03 -16.39 5.89
N ASP A 146 -0.34 -16.78 4.66
CA ASP A 146 -0.79 -15.87 3.62
C ASP A 146 -2.32 -15.76 3.68
N ASP A 147 -2.85 -14.65 4.19
CA ASP A 147 -4.29 -14.41 4.25
C ASP A 147 -4.75 -13.49 3.13
N LEU A 148 -5.67 -13.97 2.31
CA LEU A 148 -6.30 -13.22 1.22
C LEU A 148 -7.70 -12.77 1.64
N LEU A 149 -7.89 -11.45 1.74
CA LEU A 149 -9.18 -10.82 2.03
C LEU A 149 -9.69 -10.08 0.79
N CYS A 150 -10.66 -10.64 0.10
CA CYS A 150 -11.28 -10.06 -1.10
C CYS A 150 -12.77 -9.80 -0.93
#